data_88e1a0f8056be954c75c28a367860bf9
#
_entry.id   88e1a0f8056be954c75c28a367860bf9
#
_cell.length_a   1.000
_cell.length_b   1.000
_cell.length_c   1.000
_cell.angle_alpha   90.00
_cell.angle_beta   90.00
_cell.angle_gamma   90.00
#
_symmetry.space_group_name_H-M   'P 1'
#
loop_
_entity.id
_entity.type
_entity.pdbx_description
1 polymer ?
#
loop_
_entity_poly.entity_id
_entity_poly.type
_entity_poly.pdbx_seq_one_letter_code
_entity_poly.pdbx_strand_id
1 'polypeptide(L)'
;VSRYSLGHYRNAINYALMPAISGKAFKGARSKKKGPWANSGFGLYMTNRICRNGGNFFIATGNSGLLLTSGKEGKKWYECNLIGTAIRMTVKTDQLPSLKESLSKYKKEGYEFQKRYREIVNIDPSAASLMLSEDFDVSTWQKIKARIGLGL
;
A
#
# COMPACT_ATOMS: atom_id res chain seq x y z
N VAL A 1 -3.18 21.00 -3.35
CA VAL A 1 -3.62 20.71 -4.73
C VAL A 1 -3.13 19.31 -5.06
N SER A 2 -4.06 18.39 -5.36
CA SER A 2 -3.70 17.03 -5.78
C SER A 2 -3.04 17.10 -7.15
N ARG A 3 -1.91 16.43 -7.31
CA ARG A 3 -1.20 16.28 -8.58
C ARG A 3 -1.98 15.45 -9.60
N TYR A 4 -2.85 14.58 -9.10
CA TYR A 4 -3.70 13.72 -9.92
C TYR A 4 -5.06 14.39 -10.08
N SER A 5 -5.56 14.49 -11.31
CA SER A 5 -6.94 14.94 -11.57
C SER A 5 -7.89 13.85 -11.04
N LEU A 6 -8.28 13.98 -9.78
CA LEU A 6 -9.05 12.97 -9.06
C LEU A 6 -10.56 13.13 -9.25
N GLY A 7 -11.05 13.88 -10.20
CA GLY A 7 -12.46 14.25 -10.46
C GLY A 7 -13.58 13.52 -9.71
N HIS A 8 -13.34 12.25 -9.29
CA HIS A 8 -14.27 11.43 -8.55
C HIS A 8 -13.57 10.61 -7.45
N TYR A 9 -14.24 10.35 -6.34
CA TYR A 9 -13.73 9.52 -5.25
C TYR A 9 -13.32 8.10 -5.69
N ARG A 10 -14.01 7.51 -6.68
CA ARG A 10 -13.62 6.21 -7.28
C ARG A 10 -12.21 6.26 -7.86
N ASN A 11 -11.85 7.33 -8.54
CA ASN A 11 -10.50 7.50 -9.09
C ASN A 11 -9.47 7.65 -7.96
N ALA A 12 -9.79 8.43 -6.93
CA ALA A 12 -8.93 8.57 -5.76
C ALA A 12 -8.64 7.22 -5.08
N ILE A 13 -9.67 6.38 -4.89
CA ILE A 13 -9.53 5.03 -4.33
C ILE A 13 -8.66 4.17 -5.25
N ASN A 14 -8.92 4.15 -6.56
CA ASN A 14 -8.11 3.36 -7.50
C ASN A 14 -6.64 3.76 -7.46
N TYR A 15 -6.33 5.06 -7.49
CA TYR A 15 -4.95 5.54 -7.41
C TYR A 15 -4.29 5.21 -6.06
N ALA A 16 -5.03 5.33 -4.95
CA ALA A 16 -4.50 5.00 -3.63
C ALA A 16 -4.12 3.51 -3.48
N LEU A 17 -4.77 2.64 -4.25
CA LEU A 17 -4.50 1.19 -4.25
C LEU A 17 -3.42 0.78 -5.26
N MET A 18 -2.93 1.69 -6.09
CA MET A 18 -1.82 1.42 -7.01
C MET A 18 -0.47 1.45 -6.30
N PRO A 19 0.51 0.61 -6.71
CA PRO A 19 1.85 0.64 -6.12
C PRO A 19 2.57 1.93 -6.47
N ALA A 20 3.37 2.45 -5.54
CA ALA A 20 4.19 3.64 -5.69
C ALA A 20 3.44 4.95 -5.96
N ILE A 21 2.13 4.98 -5.84
CA ILE A 21 1.36 6.22 -5.92
C ILE A 21 1.23 6.83 -4.52
N SER A 22 1.72 8.05 -4.39
CA SER A 22 1.64 8.82 -3.15
C SER A 22 1.59 10.32 -3.48
N GLY A 23 0.78 11.05 -2.75
CA GLY A 23 0.75 12.51 -2.84
C GLY A 23 2.06 13.20 -2.43
N LYS A 24 2.96 12.48 -1.75
CA LYS A 24 4.26 12.98 -1.28
C LYS A 24 5.45 12.48 -2.11
N ALA A 25 5.28 11.40 -2.88
CA ALA A 25 6.34 10.79 -3.68
C ALA A 25 5.99 10.94 -5.17
N PHE A 26 6.70 11.84 -5.87
CA PHE A 26 6.50 12.10 -7.29
C PHE A 26 7.78 12.56 -7.97
N LYS A 27 7.85 12.45 -9.29
CA LYS A 27 8.99 12.92 -10.09
C LYS A 27 9.18 14.42 -9.90
N GLY A 28 10.36 14.83 -9.43
CA GLY A 28 10.66 16.23 -9.08
C GLY A 28 10.30 16.63 -7.66
N ALA A 29 9.75 15.72 -6.83
CA ALA A 29 9.67 15.98 -5.39
C ALA A 29 11.09 16.07 -4.84
N ARG A 30 11.43 17.20 -4.19
CA ARG A 30 12.68 17.30 -3.42
C ARG A 30 12.66 16.19 -2.37
N SER A 31 13.61 15.28 -2.46
CA SER A 31 13.79 14.19 -1.50
C SER A 31 14.14 14.80 -0.13
N LYS A 32 13.14 15.08 0.67
CA LYS A 32 13.37 15.20 2.12
C LYS A 32 13.82 13.81 2.57
N LYS A 33 14.87 13.76 3.41
CA LYS A 33 15.52 12.55 3.91
C LYS A 33 14.58 11.33 3.92
N LYS A 34 14.90 10.33 3.09
CA LYS A 34 14.16 9.08 3.02
C LYS A 34 14.42 8.31 4.31
N GLY A 35 13.57 8.48 5.30
CA GLY A 35 13.58 7.65 6.49
C GLY A 35 12.93 6.30 6.20
N PRO A 36 13.14 5.29 7.05
CA PRO A 36 12.51 3.96 6.93
C PRO A 36 10.97 4.04 6.90
N TRP A 37 10.39 5.10 7.42
CA TRP A 37 8.96 5.40 7.45
C TRP A 37 8.49 6.31 6.31
N ALA A 38 9.33 6.51 5.28
CA ALA A 38 8.94 7.33 4.14
C ALA A 38 7.73 6.71 3.43
N ASN A 39 6.75 7.56 3.08
CA ASN A 39 5.57 7.12 2.35
C ASN A 39 5.95 6.77 0.91
N SER A 40 6.14 5.49 0.64
CA SER A 40 6.49 4.95 -0.67
C SER A 40 5.29 4.72 -1.60
N GLY A 41 4.07 4.81 -1.06
CA GLY A 41 2.85 4.46 -1.79
C GLY A 41 2.63 2.94 -1.96
N PHE A 42 3.45 2.09 -1.33
CA PHE A 42 3.28 0.63 -1.37
C PHE A 42 2.40 0.08 -0.25
N GLY A 43 2.27 0.78 0.87
CA GLY A 43 1.58 0.26 2.05
C GLY A 43 0.17 -0.23 1.74
N LEU A 44 -0.68 0.63 1.22
CA LEU A 44 -2.08 0.29 0.92
C LEU A 44 -2.21 -0.75 -0.21
N TYR A 45 -1.32 -0.69 -1.21
CA TYR A 45 -1.22 -1.71 -2.26
C TYR A 45 -0.92 -3.08 -1.67
N MET A 46 0.11 -3.22 -0.85
CA MET A 46 0.51 -4.49 -0.23
C MET A 46 -0.59 -5.02 0.68
N THR A 47 -1.15 -4.16 1.53
CA THR A 47 -2.22 -4.53 2.47
C THR A 47 -3.46 -5.07 1.76
N ASN A 48 -3.93 -4.41 0.69
CA ASN A 48 -5.08 -4.94 -0.05
C ASN A 48 -4.78 -6.29 -0.72
N ARG A 49 -3.55 -6.50 -1.20
CA ARG A 49 -3.15 -7.79 -1.81
C ARG A 49 -3.14 -8.92 -0.78
N ILE A 50 -2.63 -8.66 0.43
CA ILE A 50 -2.65 -9.63 1.54
C ILE A 50 -4.10 -9.98 1.92
N CYS A 51 -4.93 -8.97 2.14
CA CYS A 51 -6.33 -9.18 2.53
C CYS A 51 -7.13 -9.96 1.49
N ARG A 52 -6.85 -9.76 0.20
CA ARG A 52 -7.54 -10.48 -0.89
C ARG A 52 -7.14 -11.95 -1.01
N ASN A 53 -6.08 -12.38 -0.33
CA ASN A 53 -5.68 -13.78 -0.29
C ASN A 53 -6.50 -14.53 0.77
N GLY A 54 -7.73 -14.89 0.40
CA GLY A 54 -8.69 -15.63 1.25
C GLY A 54 -9.57 -14.77 2.16
N GLY A 55 -9.28 -13.47 2.31
CA GLY A 55 -10.11 -12.52 3.06
C GLY A 55 -10.71 -11.43 2.17
N ASN A 56 -10.82 -10.22 2.72
CA ASN A 56 -11.33 -9.07 1.97
C ASN A 56 -10.73 -7.74 2.46
N PHE A 57 -10.74 -6.76 1.58
CA PHE A 57 -10.34 -5.39 1.84
C PHE A 57 -11.46 -4.45 1.41
N PHE A 58 -11.92 -3.60 2.31
CA PHE A 58 -12.90 -2.56 2.01
C PHE A 58 -12.32 -1.19 2.31
N ILE A 59 -12.53 -0.26 1.42
CA ILE A 59 -12.17 1.16 1.59
C ILE A 59 -13.34 2.02 1.15
N ALA A 60 -13.68 3.03 1.95
CA ALA A 60 -14.71 4.00 1.64
C ALA A 60 -14.21 5.41 1.91
N THR A 61 -14.55 6.34 1.03
CA THR A 61 -14.29 7.78 1.20
C THR A 61 -15.28 8.60 0.36
N GLY A 62 -15.77 9.70 0.91
CA GLY A 62 -16.75 10.54 0.25
C GLY A 62 -18.01 9.75 -0.13
N ASN A 63 -18.36 9.75 -1.40
CA ASN A 63 -19.54 9.06 -1.92
C ASN A 63 -19.26 7.63 -2.44
N SER A 64 -18.08 7.09 -2.26
CA SER A 64 -17.68 5.83 -2.90
C SER A 64 -17.03 4.86 -1.93
N GLY A 65 -17.50 3.61 -1.96
CA GLY A 65 -16.91 2.47 -1.27
C GLY A 65 -16.48 1.39 -2.25
N LEU A 66 -15.38 0.72 -1.98
CA LEU A 66 -14.84 -0.37 -2.78
C LEU A 66 -14.55 -1.58 -1.91
N LEU A 67 -15.19 -2.70 -2.22
CA LEU A 67 -14.89 -4.01 -1.65
C LEU A 67 -14.02 -4.80 -2.65
N LEU A 68 -12.91 -5.32 -2.14
CA LEU A 68 -12.01 -6.22 -2.87
C LEU A 68 -11.98 -7.57 -2.16
N THR A 69 -12.28 -8.63 -2.91
CA THR A 69 -12.20 -10.03 -2.45
C THR A 69 -11.27 -10.83 -3.34
N SER A 70 -11.07 -12.11 -3.03
CA SER A 70 -10.43 -13.06 -3.92
C SER A 70 -11.35 -13.42 -5.10
N GLY A 71 -10.75 -13.79 -6.25
CA GLY A 71 -11.50 -14.26 -7.43
C GLY A 71 -11.69 -13.23 -8.55
N LYS A 72 -12.27 -13.69 -9.67
CA LYS A 72 -12.41 -12.87 -10.89
C LYS A 72 -13.38 -11.70 -10.72
N GLU A 73 -14.45 -11.87 -9.94
CA GLU A 73 -15.44 -10.83 -9.62
C GLU A 73 -15.12 -10.09 -8.29
N GLY A 74 -13.88 -10.19 -7.85
CA GLY A 74 -13.43 -9.69 -6.54
C GLY A 74 -13.41 -8.18 -6.39
N LYS A 75 -14.21 -7.42 -7.18
CA LYS A 75 -14.28 -5.95 -7.08
C LYS A 75 -15.71 -5.48 -7.16
N LYS A 76 -16.23 -4.91 -6.06
CA LYS A 76 -17.58 -4.37 -5.99
C LYS A 76 -17.60 -2.95 -5.45
N TRP A 77 -18.27 -2.06 -6.17
CA TRP A 77 -18.46 -0.68 -5.76
C TRP A 77 -19.76 -0.49 -5.00
N TYR A 78 -19.72 0.40 -4.04
CA TYR A 78 -20.86 0.83 -3.24
C TYR A 78 -20.97 2.34 -3.24
N GLU A 79 -22.18 2.85 -3.18
CA GLU A 79 -22.43 4.23 -2.83
C GLU A 79 -22.42 4.37 -1.31
N CYS A 80 -21.84 5.44 -0.81
CA CYS A 80 -21.80 5.76 0.61
C CYS A 80 -21.82 7.29 0.78
N ASN A 81 -21.92 7.73 2.00
CA ASN A 81 -21.74 9.14 2.35
C ASN A 81 -20.88 9.19 3.63
N LEU A 82 -19.58 9.39 3.44
CA LEU A 82 -18.63 9.33 4.52
C LEU A 82 -17.71 10.56 4.51
N ILE A 83 -17.70 11.31 5.58
CA ILE A 83 -16.70 12.36 5.81
C ILE A 83 -15.43 11.70 6.33
N GLY A 84 -14.37 11.74 5.51
CA GLY A 84 -13.11 11.06 5.82
C GLY A 84 -12.90 9.76 5.05
N THR A 85 -12.10 8.87 5.59
CA THR A 85 -11.78 7.57 4.98
C THR A 85 -11.90 6.46 6.01
N ALA A 86 -12.64 5.41 5.68
CA ALA A 86 -12.73 4.19 6.46
C ALA A 86 -12.12 3.01 5.71
N ILE A 87 -11.39 2.16 6.43
CA ILE A 87 -10.79 0.94 5.89
C ILE A 87 -11.17 -0.23 6.80
N ARG A 88 -11.64 -1.33 6.20
CA ARG A 88 -11.84 -2.60 6.88
C ARG A 88 -11.00 -3.67 6.21
N MET A 89 -10.27 -4.42 7.00
CA MET A 89 -9.39 -5.50 6.58
C MET A 89 -9.83 -6.81 7.23
N THR A 90 -9.98 -7.85 6.40
CA THR A 90 -10.19 -9.22 6.87
C THR A 90 -9.08 -10.09 6.29
N VAL A 91 -8.34 -10.75 7.14
CA VAL A 91 -7.24 -11.63 6.77
C VAL A 91 -7.56 -13.04 7.26
N LYS A 92 -7.48 -14.02 6.37
CA LYS A 92 -7.52 -15.43 6.73
C LYS A 92 -6.11 -15.94 6.91
N THR A 93 -5.70 -16.15 8.16
CA THR A 93 -4.33 -16.52 8.51
C THR A 93 -3.98 -17.94 8.10
N ASP A 94 -4.96 -18.84 8.06
CA ASP A 94 -4.84 -20.24 7.62
C ASP A 94 -4.60 -20.39 6.10
N GLN A 95 -4.95 -19.40 5.32
CA GLN A 95 -4.79 -19.38 3.85
C GLN A 95 -3.61 -18.55 3.36
N LEU A 96 -2.86 -17.92 4.25
CA LEU A 96 -1.63 -17.26 3.89
C LEU A 96 -0.52 -18.34 3.74
N PRO A 97 -0.12 -18.70 2.48
CA PRO A 97 1.16 -19.34 2.30
C PRO A 97 2.22 -18.44 2.93
N SER A 98 3.43 -18.87 3.10
CA SER A 98 4.47 -18.02 3.69
C SER A 98 4.28 -16.54 3.37
N LEU A 99 4.02 -15.72 4.36
CA LEU A 99 3.76 -14.26 4.20
C LEU A 99 4.92 -13.60 3.45
N LYS A 100 6.14 -14.05 3.70
CA LYS A 100 7.36 -13.60 3.06
C LYS A 100 7.34 -13.82 1.53
N GLU A 101 6.91 -15.01 1.09
CA GLU A 101 6.81 -15.32 -0.35
C GLU A 101 5.72 -14.48 -1.02
N SER A 102 4.57 -14.36 -0.38
CA SER A 102 3.46 -13.53 -0.87
C SER A 102 3.87 -12.08 -1.02
N LEU A 103 4.58 -11.52 -0.05
CA LEU A 103 5.07 -10.13 -0.09
C LEU A 103 6.14 -9.96 -1.17
N SER A 104 7.04 -10.91 -1.35
CA SER A 104 8.04 -10.89 -2.44
C SER A 104 7.36 -10.90 -3.81
N LYS A 105 6.34 -11.73 -3.98
CA LYS A 105 5.50 -11.77 -5.18
C LYS A 105 4.82 -10.42 -5.44
N TYR A 106 4.15 -9.85 -4.45
CA TYR A 106 3.44 -8.58 -4.60
C TYR A 106 4.39 -7.41 -4.87
N LYS A 107 5.58 -7.43 -4.28
CA LYS A 107 6.64 -6.47 -4.57
C LYS A 107 7.05 -6.54 -6.05
N LYS A 108 7.30 -7.75 -6.57
CA LYS A 108 7.65 -7.98 -7.99
C LYS A 108 6.53 -7.49 -8.92
N GLU A 109 5.29 -7.88 -8.65
CA GLU A 109 4.12 -7.42 -9.42
C GLU A 109 4.00 -5.87 -9.40
N GLY A 110 4.25 -5.25 -8.25
CA GLY A 110 4.24 -3.80 -8.11
C GLY A 110 5.30 -3.10 -8.96
N TYR A 111 6.51 -3.65 -9.06
CA TYR A 111 7.56 -3.13 -9.93
C TYR A 111 7.24 -3.30 -11.41
N GLU A 112 6.67 -4.42 -11.81
CA GLU A 112 6.23 -4.63 -13.19
C GLU A 112 5.11 -3.66 -13.57
N PHE A 113 4.21 -3.38 -12.62
CA PHE A 113 3.19 -2.38 -12.80
C PHE A 113 3.80 -0.98 -13.01
N GLN A 114 4.77 -0.57 -12.20
CA GLN A 114 5.46 0.71 -12.36
C GLN A 114 6.09 0.88 -13.74
N LYS A 115 6.69 -0.17 -14.28
CA LYS A 115 7.32 -0.14 -15.62
C LYS A 115 6.34 0.17 -16.75
N ARG A 116 5.07 -0.19 -16.58
CA ARG A 116 4.01 0.04 -17.58
C ARG A 116 3.46 1.47 -17.57
N TYR A 117 3.63 2.18 -16.47
CA TYR A 117 3.09 3.51 -16.28
C TYR A 117 4.21 4.54 -16.23
N ARG A 118 4.39 5.30 -17.34
CA ARG A 118 5.44 6.33 -17.46
C ARG A 118 5.37 7.45 -16.41
N GLU A 119 4.19 7.67 -15.83
CA GLU A 119 3.96 8.71 -14.82
C GLU A 119 4.38 8.27 -13.41
N ILE A 120 4.57 6.98 -13.20
CA ILE A 120 5.01 6.42 -11.92
C ILE A 120 6.53 6.42 -11.90
N VAL A 121 7.09 7.14 -10.94
CA VAL A 121 8.54 7.10 -10.68
C VAL A 121 8.88 5.73 -10.09
N ASN A 122 10.02 5.16 -10.49
CA ASN A 122 10.58 3.98 -9.83
C ASN A 122 10.85 4.31 -8.36
N ILE A 123 9.98 3.85 -7.49
CA ILE A 123 10.05 4.05 -6.03
C ILE A 123 10.08 2.68 -5.39
N ASP A 124 11.10 2.44 -4.58
CA ASP A 124 11.18 1.23 -3.78
C ASP A 124 10.18 1.29 -2.62
N PRO A 125 9.62 0.14 -2.21
CA PRO A 125 8.86 0.06 -0.97
C PRO A 125 9.72 0.57 0.19
N SER A 126 9.12 1.34 1.09
CA SER A 126 9.80 1.77 2.32
C SER A 126 10.07 0.56 3.23
N ALA A 127 11.04 0.71 4.14
CA ALA A 127 11.30 -0.31 5.16
C ALA A 127 10.03 -0.66 5.94
N ALA A 128 9.19 0.33 6.26
CA ALA A 128 7.90 0.09 6.91
C ALA A 128 6.95 -0.78 6.08
N SER A 129 6.94 -0.62 4.74
CA SER A 129 6.13 -1.47 3.85
C SER A 129 6.67 -2.90 3.72
N LEU A 130 7.94 -3.10 4.04
CA LEU A 130 8.63 -4.40 4.00
C LEU A 130 8.73 -5.07 5.38
N MET A 131 8.37 -4.37 6.47
CA MET A 131 8.47 -4.91 7.85
C MET A 131 7.75 -6.24 8.03
N LEU A 132 6.65 -6.46 7.32
CA LEU A 132 5.92 -7.73 7.36
C LEU A 132 6.61 -8.86 6.58
N SER A 133 7.63 -8.57 5.76
CA SER A 133 8.37 -9.56 4.98
C SER A 133 9.60 -10.10 5.70
N GLU A 134 10.06 -9.39 6.72
CA GLU A 134 11.14 -9.82 7.58
C GLU A 134 10.51 -10.40 8.85
N ASP A 135 10.89 -11.62 9.22
CA ASP A 135 10.56 -12.12 10.54
C ASP A 135 11.01 -11.05 11.53
N PHE A 136 10.09 -10.61 12.38
CA PHE A 136 10.32 -9.51 13.31
C PHE A 136 11.38 -9.91 14.33
N ASP A 137 12.63 -9.92 13.91
CA ASP A 137 13.77 -10.12 14.79
C ASP A 137 14.04 -8.81 15.54
N VAL A 138 14.07 -8.90 16.85
CA VAL A 138 14.40 -7.80 17.76
C VAL A 138 15.73 -7.14 17.36
N SER A 139 16.68 -7.90 16.80
CA SER A 139 17.96 -7.41 16.31
C SER A 139 17.79 -6.44 15.12
N THR A 140 16.88 -6.74 14.22
CA THR A 140 16.54 -5.85 13.08
C THR A 140 15.87 -4.57 13.58
N TRP A 141 15.02 -4.66 14.61
CA TRP A 141 14.41 -3.50 15.24
C TRP A 141 15.42 -2.61 15.94
N GLN A 142 16.42 -3.17 16.61
CA GLN A 142 17.52 -2.41 17.21
C GLN A 142 18.38 -1.71 16.15
N LYS A 143 18.67 -2.35 15.03
CA LYS A 143 19.37 -1.73 13.88
C LYS A 143 18.57 -0.57 13.28
N ILE A 144 17.26 -0.72 13.19
CA ILE A 144 16.37 0.36 12.73
C ILE A 144 16.38 1.51 13.74
N LYS A 145 16.26 1.25 15.05
CA LYS A 145 16.35 2.28 16.10
C LYS A 145 17.68 3.05 16.03
N ALA A 146 18.80 2.36 15.90
CA ALA A 146 20.12 2.97 15.78
C ALA A 146 20.26 3.88 14.54
N ARG A 147 19.65 3.50 13.42
CA ARG A 147 19.63 4.32 12.18
C ARG A 147 18.74 5.56 12.27
N ILE A 148 17.72 5.55 13.12
CA ILE A 148 16.76 6.66 13.28
C ILE A 148 17.21 7.65 14.37
N GLY A 149 18.32 7.38 15.07
CA GLY A 149 18.79 8.23 16.16
C GLY A 149 17.88 8.21 17.41
N LEU A 150 17.02 7.20 17.56
CA LEU A 150 16.24 6.91 18.76
C LEU A 150 17.05 6.01 19.71
N GLY A 151 18.31 6.33 19.91
CA GLY A 151 19.08 5.80 21.02
C GLY A 151 18.68 6.53 22.31
N LEU A 152 18.31 5.77 23.33
CA LEU A 152 18.26 6.25 24.71
C LEU A 152 19.65 6.69 25.13
#